data_7dd219e76c11faf6d25f5b6bdd3cf8df
#
_entry.id   7dd219e76c11faf6d25f5b6bdd3cf8df
#
_cell.length_a   1.000
_cell.length_b   1.000
_cell.length_c   1.000
_cell.angle_alpha   90.00
_cell.angle_beta   90.00
_cell.angle_gamma   90.00
#
_symmetry.space_group_name_H-M   'P 1'
#
loop_
_entity.id
_entity.type
_entity.pdbx_description
1 polymer ?
#
loop_
_entity_poly.entity_id
_entity_poly.type
_entity_poly.pdbx_seq_one_letter_code
_entity_poly.pdbx_strand_id
1 'polypeptide(L)'
;NKITNDKGEARLSINLFPGVYNITVLFEDDDNYVKSLNTNKIVVLSKIITKFVDNNKFIVKLVNDDGTPKTNASLAIIANGVQYNRITNGSGEARLNVRLNPNNYIFAVTDGQEVVSSSVNVLSTIETSDISMFYKDGTKYSVKLCDLDGNIMPNKNVAITINGVTYNKVTDSNGVAYLNINLNPGTYSVWATYGDKTVCNTVSISPMVVSMVSSSVNIQQGTFYKVKFSDALSNPIVGQEVGILINGIMYHRVTDELGV
;
A
#
# COMPACT_ATOMS: atom_id res chain seq x y z
N ASN A 1 12.93 -32.27 -41.17
CA ASN A 1 13.30 -31.50 -42.36
C ASN A 1 12.05 -30.97 -43.05
N LYS A 2 12.13 -29.80 -43.65
CA LYS A 2 11.09 -29.18 -44.48
C LYS A 2 11.62 -28.93 -45.87
N ILE A 3 10.75 -29.12 -46.84
CA ILE A 3 11.08 -28.87 -48.26
C ILE A 3 10.53 -27.48 -48.61
N THR A 4 11.28 -26.73 -49.40
CA THR A 4 10.85 -25.43 -49.92
C THR A 4 9.82 -25.56 -51.02
N ASN A 5 8.89 -24.62 -51.10
CA ASN A 5 7.96 -24.51 -52.21
C ASN A 5 8.64 -23.84 -53.45
N ASP A 6 7.87 -23.61 -54.49
CA ASP A 6 8.35 -22.99 -55.75
C ASP A 6 8.88 -21.56 -55.59
N LYS A 7 8.62 -20.93 -54.42
CA LYS A 7 9.14 -19.60 -54.06
C LYS A 7 10.36 -19.67 -53.15
N GLY A 8 10.89 -20.85 -52.87
CA GLY A 8 11.99 -21.08 -51.97
C GLY A 8 11.63 -20.94 -50.47
N GLU A 9 10.33 -20.99 -50.10
CA GLU A 9 9.87 -20.86 -48.73
C GLU A 9 9.63 -22.24 -48.10
N ALA A 10 10.16 -22.44 -46.88
CA ALA A 10 9.81 -23.55 -46.00
C ALA A 10 8.98 -23.05 -44.82
N ARG A 11 7.94 -23.75 -44.42
CA ARG A 11 7.03 -23.37 -43.32
C ARG A 11 7.08 -24.38 -42.20
N LEU A 12 7.16 -23.84 -40.98
CA LEU A 12 7.10 -24.60 -39.74
C LEU A 12 6.00 -24.00 -38.84
N SER A 13 5.03 -24.80 -38.42
CA SER A 13 4.07 -24.41 -37.39
C SER A 13 4.74 -24.41 -36.05
N ILE A 14 4.65 -23.29 -35.35
CA ILE A 14 5.23 -23.10 -34.00
C ILE A 14 4.19 -23.50 -32.96
N ASN A 15 4.52 -24.52 -32.19
CA ASN A 15 3.66 -25.05 -31.12
C ASN A 15 4.44 -25.02 -29.79
N LEU A 16 4.91 -23.82 -29.40
CA LEU A 16 5.67 -23.56 -28.20
C LEU A 16 4.83 -22.76 -27.20
N PHE A 17 5.13 -22.92 -25.92
CA PHE A 17 4.56 -22.04 -24.89
C PHE A 17 5.00 -20.58 -25.09
N PRO A 18 4.26 -19.59 -24.53
CA PRO A 18 4.67 -18.20 -24.55
C PRO A 18 6.10 -18.03 -24.02
N GLY A 19 6.93 -17.30 -24.76
CA GLY A 19 8.33 -17.12 -24.41
C GLY A 19 9.18 -16.60 -25.57
N VAL A 20 10.46 -16.44 -25.31
CA VAL A 20 11.46 -16.00 -26.30
C VAL A 20 12.33 -17.21 -26.65
N TYR A 21 12.42 -17.54 -27.91
CA TYR A 21 13.15 -18.71 -28.39
C TYR A 21 14.14 -18.31 -29.49
N ASN A 22 15.26 -19.02 -29.56
CA ASN A 22 16.14 -18.95 -30.72
C ASN A 22 15.67 -20.00 -31.75
N ILE A 23 15.44 -19.58 -32.96
CA ILE A 23 15.18 -20.46 -34.08
C ILE A 23 16.38 -20.47 -34.98
N THR A 24 16.95 -21.65 -35.21
CA THR A 24 18.09 -21.85 -36.11
C THR A 24 17.63 -22.62 -37.32
N VAL A 25 17.88 -22.05 -38.48
CA VAL A 25 17.64 -22.70 -39.77
C VAL A 25 18.98 -23.16 -40.33
N LEU A 26 19.06 -24.41 -40.69
CA LEU A 26 20.23 -25.05 -41.26
C LEU A 26 19.89 -25.58 -42.66
N PHE A 27 20.67 -25.19 -43.62
CA PHE A 27 20.71 -25.83 -44.92
C PHE A 27 21.97 -26.71 -44.93
N GLU A 28 21.80 -28.01 -45.13
CA GLU A 28 22.91 -28.94 -45.34
C GLU A 28 23.38 -28.83 -46.81
N ASP A 29 24.64 -28.99 -47.01
CA ASP A 29 25.24 -28.95 -48.35
C ASP A 29 24.66 -30.05 -49.28
N ASP A 30 24.59 -29.73 -50.56
CA ASP A 30 24.24 -30.65 -51.65
C ASP A 30 25.19 -30.43 -52.85
N ASP A 31 24.93 -31.11 -53.95
CA ASP A 31 25.78 -31.03 -55.15
C ASP A 31 25.88 -29.64 -55.77
N ASN A 32 24.96 -28.71 -55.44
CA ASN A 32 24.87 -27.38 -56.04
C ASN A 32 25.13 -26.24 -55.05
N TYR A 33 24.92 -26.46 -53.73
CA TYR A 33 24.93 -25.42 -52.71
C TYR A 33 25.70 -25.86 -51.47
N VAL A 34 26.40 -24.89 -50.87
CA VAL A 34 27.17 -25.10 -49.64
C VAL A 34 26.27 -24.91 -48.39
N LYS A 35 26.66 -25.61 -47.36
CA LYS A 35 26.00 -25.53 -46.03
C LYS A 35 25.85 -24.08 -45.56
N SER A 36 24.69 -23.75 -45.08
CA SER A 36 24.36 -22.41 -44.51
C SER A 36 23.57 -22.53 -43.23
N LEU A 37 23.81 -21.62 -42.30
CA LEU A 37 23.13 -21.57 -41.00
C LEU A 37 22.75 -20.13 -40.67
N ASN A 38 21.51 -19.93 -40.22
CA ASN A 38 21.06 -18.64 -39.71
C ASN A 38 20.23 -18.83 -38.43
N THR A 39 20.44 -17.95 -37.44
CA THR A 39 19.73 -17.97 -36.17
C THR A 39 19.01 -16.65 -35.94
N ASN A 40 17.71 -16.74 -35.64
CA ASN A 40 16.86 -15.59 -35.29
C ASN A 40 16.16 -15.81 -33.95
N LYS A 41 15.69 -14.73 -33.34
CA LYS A 41 14.79 -14.81 -32.19
C LYS A 41 13.35 -14.76 -32.64
N ILE A 42 12.52 -15.62 -32.04
CA ILE A 42 11.05 -15.56 -32.16
C ILE A 42 10.45 -15.35 -30.79
N VAL A 43 9.38 -14.56 -30.75
CA VAL A 43 8.60 -14.32 -29.50
C VAL A 43 7.24 -14.98 -29.71
N VAL A 44 6.94 -15.96 -28.87
CA VAL A 44 5.61 -16.58 -28.80
C VAL A 44 4.82 -15.86 -27.73
N LEU A 45 3.76 -15.15 -28.12
CA LEU A 45 2.91 -14.39 -27.22
C LEU A 45 1.87 -15.28 -26.55
N SER A 46 1.48 -14.94 -25.32
CA SER A 46 0.34 -15.57 -24.66
C SER A 46 -0.96 -15.20 -25.36
N LYS A 47 -1.87 -16.16 -25.44
CA LYS A 47 -3.26 -15.95 -25.88
C LYS A 47 -4.15 -15.42 -24.77
N ILE A 48 -3.66 -15.41 -23.53
CA ILE A 48 -4.34 -14.90 -22.35
C ILE A 48 -3.76 -13.52 -22.01
N ILE A 49 -4.58 -12.48 -22.09
CA ILE A 49 -4.23 -11.10 -21.75
C ILE A 49 -5.02 -10.71 -20.52
N THR A 50 -4.35 -10.20 -19.50
CA THR A 50 -4.97 -9.84 -18.22
C THR A 50 -4.82 -8.35 -17.91
N LYS A 51 -5.82 -7.77 -17.27
CA LYS A 51 -5.80 -6.40 -16.79
C LYS A 51 -6.59 -6.27 -15.49
N PHE A 52 -6.03 -5.56 -14.50
CA PHE A 52 -6.75 -5.16 -13.29
C PHE A 52 -7.08 -3.68 -13.38
N VAL A 53 -8.35 -3.32 -13.21
CA VAL A 53 -8.85 -1.95 -13.36
C VAL A 53 -9.81 -1.60 -12.22
N ASP A 54 -9.97 -0.30 -11.97
CA ASP A 54 -10.89 0.26 -10.98
C ASP A 54 -10.74 -0.39 -9.59
N ASN A 55 -9.52 -0.85 -9.25
CA ASN A 55 -9.19 -1.52 -7.97
C ASN A 55 -10.17 -2.66 -7.57
N ASN A 56 -11.02 -3.12 -8.46
CA ASN A 56 -12.03 -4.15 -8.18
C ASN A 56 -12.42 -5.03 -9.37
N LYS A 57 -11.88 -4.81 -10.56
CA LYS A 57 -12.22 -5.60 -11.76
C LYS A 57 -10.98 -6.23 -12.37
N PHE A 58 -10.96 -7.54 -12.37
CA PHE A 58 -9.96 -8.31 -13.11
C PHE A 58 -10.55 -8.76 -14.44
N ILE A 59 -9.96 -8.33 -15.55
CA ILE A 59 -10.41 -8.60 -16.90
C ILE A 59 -9.41 -9.55 -17.56
N VAL A 60 -9.92 -10.60 -18.16
CA VAL A 60 -9.16 -11.55 -18.95
C VAL A 60 -9.68 -11.50 -20.38
N LYS A 61 -8.81 -11.32 -21.35
CA LYS A 61 -9.12 -11.43 -22.78
C LYS A 61 -8.41 -12.63 -23.38
N LEU A 62 -9.17 -13.50 -24.05
CA LEU A 62 -8.62 -14.59 -24.85
C LEU A 62 -8.62 -14.22 -26.32
N VAL A 63 -7.56 -14.61 -27.01
CA VAL A 63 -7.43 -14.43 -28.46
C VAL A 63 -7.11 -15.76 -29.15
N ASN A 64 -7.50 -15.87 -30.41
CA ASN A 64 -7.14 -16.97 -31.32
C ASN A 64 -5.69 -16.77 -31.81
N ASP A 65 -5.19 -17.73 -32.59
CA ASP A 65 -3.85 -17.70 -33.17
C ASP A 65 -3.62 -16.53 -34.13
N ASP A 66 -4.66 -15.99 -34.72
CA ASP A 66 -4.65 -14.82 -35.59
C ASP A 66 -4.86 -13.50 -34.85
N GLY A 67 -4.93 -13.51 -33.48
CA GLY A 67 -5.15 -12.35 -32.65
C GLY A 67 -6.61 -11.90 -32.53
N THR A 68 -7.55 -12.56 -33.22
CA THR A 68 -8.98 -12.25 -33.12
C THR A 68 -9.53 -12.68 -31.74
N PRO A 69 -10.61 -12.04 -31.23
CA PRO A 69 -11.23 -12.44 -29.96
C PRO A 69 -11.71 -13.91 -29.98
N LYS A 70 -11.34 -14.69 -28.96
CA LYS A 70 -11.84 -16.05 -28.74
C LYS A 70 -13.09 -15.98 -27.88
N THR A 71 -14.26 -16.09 -28.54
CA THR A 71 -15.57 -15.95 -27.91
C THR A 71 -16.12 -17.27 -27.38
N ASN A 72 -17.02 -17.22 -26.39
CA ASN A 72 -17.66 -18.41 -25.78
C ASN A 72 -16.67 -19.47 -25.29
N ALA A 73 -15.44 -19.06 -24.95
CA ALA A 73 -14.41 -19.95 -24.45
C ALA A 73 -14.43 -19.99 -22.92
N SER A 74 -14.33 -21.21 -22.37
CA SER A 74 -14.19 -21.41 -20.92
C SER A 74 -12.78 -21.09 -20.46
N LEU A 75 -12.68 -20.45 -19.29
CA LEU A 75 -11.43 -20.22 -18.58
C LEU A 75 -11.63 -20.31 -17.06
N ALA A 76 -10.56 -20.60 -16.34
CA ALA A 76 -10.54 -20.55 -14.88
C ALA A 76 -9.63 -19.40 -14.43
N ILE A 77 -10.12 -18.59 -13.48
CA ILE A 77 -9.35 -17.57 -12.76
C ILE A 77 -9.17 -18.05 -11.33
N ILE A 78 -7.94 -18.20 -10.89
CA ILE A 78 -7.59 -18.57 -9.51
C ILE A 78 -7.14 -17.30 -8.80
N ALA A 79 -7.93 -16.85 -7.83
CA ALA A 79 -7.68 -15.64 -7.07
C ALA A 79 -7.74 -15.95 -5.58
N ASN A 80 -6.68 -15.64 -4.84
CA ASN A 80 -6.59 -15.90 -3.39
C ASN A 80 -6.99 -17.35 -3.00
N GLY A 81 -6.52 -18.35 -3.78
CA GLY A 81 -6.80 -19.77 -3.55
C GLY A 81 -8.18 -20.25 -4.01
N VAL A 82 -9.04 -19.37 -4.51
CA VAL A 82 -10.40 -19.72 -4.99
C VAL A 82 -10.42 -19.71 -6.51
N GLN A 83 -10.98 -20.77 -7.11
CA GLN A 83 -11.16 -20.89 -8.54
C GLN A 83 -12.54 -20.36 -8.98
N TYR A 84 -12.53 -19.50 -9.99
CA TYR A 84 -13.70 -18.92 -10.64
C TYR A 84 -13.74 -19.31 -12.11
N ASN A 85 -14.70 -20.12 -12.50
CA ASN A 85 -14.91 -20.45 -13.91
C ASN A 85 -15.69 -19.33 -14.61
N ARG A 86 -15.23 -18.94 -15.79
CA ARG A 86 -15.80 -17.86 -16.60
C ARG A 86 -15.86 -18.28 -18.06
N ILE A 87 -16.73 -17.60 -18.79
CA ILE A 87 -16.87 -17.76 -20.25
C ILE A 87 -16.66 -16.40 -20.89
N THR A 88 -15.88 -16.34 -21.96
CA THR A 88 -15.61 -15.10 -22.69
C THR A 88 -16.84 -14.64 -23.48
N ASN A 89 -17.06 -13.34 -23.50
CA ASN A 89 -18.12 -12.68 -24.27
C ASN A 89 -17.77 -12.52 -25.76
N GLY A 90 -18.60 -11.77 -26.51
CA GLY A 90 -18.38 -11.49 -27.94
C GLY A 90 -17.10 -10.70 -28.27
N SER A 91 -16.46 -10.07 -27.28
CA SER A 91 -15.16 -9.39 -27.40
C SER A 91 -13.99 -10.27 -26.94
N GLY A 92 -14.24 -11.54 -26.63
CA GLY A 92 -13.24 -12.45 -26.05
C GLY A 92 -12.89 -12.16 -24.60
N GLU A 93 -13.71 -11.37 -23.88
CA GLU A 93 -13.44 -10.96 -22.52
C GLU A 93 -14.26 -11.74 -21.48
N ALA A 94 -13.62 -12.06 -20.36
CA ALA A 94 -14.25 -12.54 -19.14
C ALA A 94 -13.86 -11.63 -17.97
N ARG A 95 -14.75 -11.46 -16.98
CA ARG A 95 -14.54 -10.53 -15.86
C ARG A 95 -14.75 -11.21 -14.52
N LEU A 96 -13.92 -10.83 -13.54
CA LEU A 96 -14.05 -11.19 -12.14
C LEU A 96 -14.10 -9.90 -11.32
N ASN A 97 -15.18 -9.70 -10.55
CA ASN A 97 -15.22 -8.64 -9.55
C ASN A 97 -14.40 -9.08 -8.34
N VAL A 98 -13.39 -8.29 -8.00
CA VAL A 98 -12.47 -8.55 -6.89
C VAL A 98 -12.98 -7.82 -5.66
N ARG A 99 -13.19 -8.58 -4.56
CA ARG A 99 -13.58 -8.06 -3.26
C ARG A 99 -12.60 -8.62 -2.22
N LEU A 100 -11.35 -8.21 -2.35
CA LEU A 100 -10.26 -8.62 -1.45
C LEU A 100 -9.84 -7.43 -0.58
N ASN A 101 -9.24 -7.73 0.56
CA ASN A 101 -8.61 -6.71 1.39
C ASN A 101 -7.40 -6.09 0.66
N PRO A 102 -7.02 -4.84 0.97
CA PRO A 102 -5.83 -4.22 0.41
C PRO A 102 -4.58 -5.10 0.62
N ASN A 103 -3.97 -5.51 -0.48
CA ASN A 103 -2.74 -6.31 -0.50
C ASN A 103 -2.31 -6.57 -1.96
N ASN A 104 -1.12 -7.11 -2.13
CA ASN A 104 -0.66 -7.67 -3.40
C ASN A 104 -1.05 -9.14 -3.50
N TYR A 105 -1.72 -9.50 -4.59
CA TYR A 105 -2.15 -10.86 -4.88
C TYR A 105 -1.56 -11.34 -6.20
N ILE A 106 -1.37 -12.64 -6.31
CA ILE A 106 -1.08 -13.28 -7.61
C ILE A 106 -2.35 -14.00 -8.03
N PHE A 107 -2.87 -13.62 -9.20
CA PHE A 107 -3.96 -14.33 -9.85
C PHE A 107 -3.39 -15.21 -10.96
N ALA A 108 -3.85 -16.42 -11.06
CA ALA A 108 -3.53 -17.31 -12.17
C ALA A 108 -4.76 -17.49 -13.07
N VAL A 109 -4.55 -17.51 -14.37
CA VAL A 109 -5.61 -17.71 -15.38
C VAL A 109 -5.20 -18.85 -16.29
N THR A 110 -6.13 -19.76 -16.56
CA THR A 110 -5.90 -20.84 -17.51
C THR A 110 -7.13 -21.09 -18.41
N ASP A 111 -6.88 -21.37 -19.67
CA ASP A 111 -7.88 -21.86 -20.62
C ASP A 111 -7.79 -23.40 -20.83
N GLY A 112 -7.01 -24.07 -19.96
CA GLY A 112 -6.72 -25.49 -20.04
C GLY A 112 -5.51 -25.86 -20.90
N GLN A 113 -4.95 -24.91 -21.67
CA GLN A 113 -3.76 -25.11 -22.51
C GLN A 113 -2.54 -24.37 -21.96
N GLU A 114 -2.72 -23.14 -21.48
CA GLU A 114 -1.67 -22.35 -20.86
C GLU A 114 -2.12 -21.81 -19.51
N VAL A 115 -1.14 -21.37 -18.71
CA VAL A 115 -1.37 -20.68 -17.44
C VAL A 115 -0.60 -19.37 -17.45
N VAL A 116 -1.29 -18.28 -17.16
CA VAL A 116 -0.71 -16.95 -17.02
C VAL A 116 -0.91 -16.46 -15.60
N SER A 117 0.14 -15.94 -14.98
CA SER A 117 0.07 -15.30 -13.66
C SER A 117 0.15 -13.78 -13.80
N SER A 118 -0.68 -13.08 -13.01
CA SER A 118 -0.73 -11.62 -12.97
C SER A 118 -0.66 -11.13 -11.53
N SER A 119 0.15 -10.11 -11.29
CA SER A 119 0.14 -9.38 -10.04
C SER A 119 -1.06 -8.44 -10.00
N VAL A 120 -1.83 -8.49 -8.91
CA VAL A 120 -3.02 -7.66 -8.67
C VAL A 120 -2.79 -6.94 -7.35
N ASN A 121 -2.59 -5.63 -7.41
CA ASN A 121 -2.46 -4.77 -6.23
C ASN A 121 -3.82 -4.17 -5.90
N VAL A 122 -4.43 -4.63 -4.81
CA VAL A 122 -5.67 -4.06 -4.27
C VAL A 122 -5.31 -2.95 -3.30
N LEU A 123 -5.64 -1.71 -3.65
CA LEU A 123 -5.32 -0.51 -2.88
C LEU A 123 -6.32 -0.30 -1.74
N SER A 124 -5.85 0.30 -0.65
CA SER A 124 -6.74 0.81 0.39
C SER A 124 -7.40 2.12 -0.07
N THR A 125 -8.70 2.23 0.17
CA THR A 125 -9.42 3.51 0.01
C THR A 125 -9.37 4.39 1.26
N ILE A 126 -8.84 3.85 2.36
CA ILE A 126 -8.57 4.56 3.61
C ILE A 126 -7.08 4.38 3.90
N GLU A 127 -6.31 5.47 3.80
CA GLU A 127 -4.90 5.50 4.14
C GLU A 127 -4.73 6.16 5.51
N THR A 128 -4.15 5.43 6.45
CA THR A 128 -3.87 5.88 7.80
C THR A 128 -2.77 5.03 8.42
N SER A 129 -2.18 5.44 9.52
CA SER A 129 -1.08 4.73 10.19
C SER A 129 -1.16 4.84 11.69
N ASP A 130 -0.42 3.98 12.38
CA ASP A 130 -0.15 4.11 13.81
C ASP A 130 0.56 5.44 14.08
N ILE A 131 0.27 6.04 15.21
CA ILE A 131 0.97 7.24 15.66
C ILE A 131 1.54 7.05 17.08
N SER A 132 2.70 7.65 17.30
CA SER A 132 3.31 7.82 18.61
C SER A 132 3.47 9.32 18.88
N MET A 133 3.02 9.76 20.03
CA MET A 133 3.02 11.18 20.41
C MET A 133 3.33 11.36 21.89
N PHE A 134 3.70 12.58 22.28
CA PHE A 134 3.69 12.99 23.67
C PHE A 134 2.35 13.60 24.07
N TYR A 135 2.06 13.57 25.35
CA TYR A 135 0.83 14.16 25.87
C TYR A 135 0.74 15.65 25.52
N LYS A 136 -0.32 16.02 24.77
CA LYS A 136 -0.59 17.40 24.33
C LYS A 136 0.50 18.04 23.43
N ASP A 137 1.28 17.27 22.69
CA ASP A 137 2.30 17.81 21.76
C ASP A 137 1.73 18.38 20.45
N GLY A 138 0.40 18.30 20.25
CA GLY A 138 -0.28 18.80 19.06
C GLY A 138 -0.35 17.84 17.91
N THR A 139 0.21 16.63 18.03
CA THR A 139 0.11 15.56 16.99
C THR A 139 -1.35 15.23 16.73
N LYS A 140 -1.68 15.05 15.45
CA LYS A 140 -3.03 14.71 14.98
C LYS A 140 -3.04 13.33 14.35
N TYR A 141 -4.10 12.58 14.59
CA TYR A 141 -4.38 11.40 13.78
C TYR A 141 -4.97 11.85 12.43
N SER A 142 -4.45 11.32 11.35
CA SER A 142 -4.87 11.68 10.00
C SER A 142 -5.43 10.48 9.25
N VAL A 143 -6.47 10.72 8.47
CA VAL A 143 -7.11 9.74 7.61
C VAL A 143 -7.23 10.34 6.21
N LYS A 144 -6.56 9.74 5.23
CA LYS A 144 -6.68 10.13 3.84
C LYS A 144 -7.62 9.17 3.10
N LEU A 145 -8.53 9.72 2.32
CA LEU A 145 -9.44 8.95 1.48
C LEU A 145 -9.05 9.05 0.01
N CYS A 146 -9.04 7.89 -0.63
CA CYS A 146 -8.91 7.74 -2.07
C CYS A 146 -10.08 6.92 -2.62
N ASP A 147 -10.47 7.17 -3.88
CA ASP A 147 -11.39 6.29 -4.59
C ASP A 147 -10.69 5.00 -5.08
N LEU A 148 -11.42 4.17 -5.81
CA LEU A 148 -10.90 2.90 -6.33
C LEU A 148 -9.83 3.08 -7.41
N ASP A 149 -9.73 4.26 -8.00
CA ASP A 149 -8.72 4.63 -9.01
C ASP A 149 -7.50 5.31 -8.40
N GLY A 150 -7.50 5.54 -7.07
CA GLY A 150 -6.43 6.21 -6.32
C GLY A 150 -6.55 7.73 -6.31
N ASN A 151 -7.63 8.31 -6.83
CA ASN A 151 -7.86 9.76 -6.77
C ASN A 151 -8.26 10.17 -5.35
N ILE A 152 -7.77 11.32 -4.90
CA ILE A 152 -8.14 11.89 -3.60
C ILE A 152 -9.63 12.20 -3.52
N MET A 153 -10.21 12.04 -2.34
CA MET A 153 -11.65 12.28 -2.10
C MET A 153 -11.86 13.44 -1.11
N PRO A 154 -11.93 14.70 -1.57
CA PRO A 154 -12.22 15.84 -0.71
C PRO A 154 -13.69 15.90 -0.31
N ASN A 155 -13.98 16.65 0.77
CA ASN A 155 -15.33 16.91 1.28
C ASN A 155 -16.13 15.62 1.60
N LYS A 156 -15.46 14.58 2.10
CA LYS A 156 -16.09 13.32 2.53
C LYS A 156 -16.08 13.21 4.05
N ASN A 157 -17.20 12.73 4.60
CA ASN A 157 -17.31 12.43 6.03
C ASN A 157 -16.61 11.11 6.37
N VAL A 158 -15.70 11.15 7.36
CA VAL A 158 -15.04 9.99 7.95
C VAL A 158 -15.42 9.92 9.42
N ALA A 159 -15.86 8.75 9.87
CA ALA A 159 -16.06 8.48 11.29
C ALA A 159 -14.76 7.97 11.90
N ILE A 160 -14.22 8.69 12.87
CA ILE A 160 -13.01 8.30 13.61
C ILE A 160 -13.43 8.00 15.05
N THR A 161 -13.27 6.74 15.47
CA THR A 161 -13.64 6.27 16.81
C THR A 161 -12.39 5.98 17.62
N ILE A 162 -12.23 6.63 18.76
CA ILE A 162 -11.14 6.40 19.71
C ILE A 162 -11.65 6.52 21.14
N ASN A 163 -11.19 5.65 22.03
CA ASN A 163 -11.60 5.63 23.45
C ASN A 163 -13.14 5.65 23.62
N GLY A 164 -13.87 4.90 22.79
CA GLY A 164 -15.33 4.81 22.84
C GLY A 164 -16.11 6.00 22.27
N VAL A 165 -15.42 7.06 21.80
CA VAL A 165 -16.06 8.26 21.25
C VAL A 165 -15.85 8.32 19.75
N THR A 166 -16.93 8.57 18.99
CA THR A 166 -16.87 8.73 17.52
C THR A 166 -16.92 10.20 17.13
N TYR A 167 -15.96 10.61 16.31
CA TYR A 167 -15.81 11.94 15.76
C TYR A 167 -16.02 11.91 14.26
N ASN A 168 -17.02 12.64 13.75
CA ASN A 168 -17.22 12.81 12.31
C ASN A 168 -16.32 13.97 11.83
N LYS A 169 -15.41 13.67 10.93
CA LYS A 169 -14.46 14.62 10.34
C LYS A 169 -14.63 14.66 8.83
N VAL A 170 -14.44 15.82 8.24
CA VAL A 170 -14.56 16.04 6.79
C VAL A 170 -13.16 16.12 6.20
N THR A 171 -12.93 15.44 5.07
CA THR A 171 -11.67 15.52 4.34
C THR A 171 -11.51 16.89 3.68
N ASP A 172 -10.29 17.44 3.76
CA ASP A 172 -9.89 18.70 3.10
C ASP A 172 -9.69 18.54 1.58
N SER A 173 -9.13 19.57 0.94
CA SER A 173 -8.81 19.56 -0.50
C SER A 173 -7.79 18.49 -0.91
N ASN A 174 -7.00 17.97 0.03
CA ASN A 174 -6.03 16.89 -0.19
C ASN A 174 -6.62 15.49 0.14
N GLY A 175 -7.94 15.44 0.42
CA GLY A 175 -8.60 14.20 0.82
C GLY A 175 -8.27 13.73 2.23
N VAL A 176 -7.77 14.61 3.13
CA VAL A 176 -7.31 14.25 4.48
C VAL A 176 -8.23 14.81 5.56
N ALA A 177 -8.67 13.96 6.47
CA ALA A 177 -9.38 14.34 7.69
C ALA A 177 -8.47 14.22 8.90
N TYR A 178 -8.55 15.16 9.83
CA TYR A 178 -7.71 15.21 11.02
C TYR A 178 -8.51 15.14 12.31
N LEU A 179 -7.99 14.38 13.28
CA LEU A 179 -8.48 14.35 14.66
C LEU A 179 -7.38 14.79 15.63
N ASN A 180 -7.62 15.85 16.40
CA ASN A 180 -6.76 16.21 17.52
C ASN A 180 -6.91 15.19 18.65
N ILE A 181 -5.77 14.70 19.15
CA ILE A 181 -5.75 13.72 20.24
C ILE A 181 -5.49 14.43 21.58
N ASN A 182 -6.49 14.36 22.47
CA ASN A 182 -6.42 14.95 23.82
C ASN A 182 -6.71 13.88 24.90
N LEU A 183 -6.09 12.71 24.75
CA LEU A 183 -6.22 11.62 25.71
C LEU A 183 -5.02 11.58 26.65
N ASN A 184 -5.20 11.01 27.83
CA ASN A 184 -4.11 10.81 28.77
C ASN A 184 -3.04 9.84 28.22
N PRO A 185 -1.81 9.84 28.78
CA PRO A 185 -0.80 8.85 28.40
C PRO A 185 -1.34 7.43 28.49
N GLY A 186 -1.03 6.63 27.47
CA GLY A 186 -1.53 5.26 27.31
C GLY A 186 -1.55 4.83 25.85
N THR A 187 -2.04 3.63 25.59
CA THR A 187 -2.18 3.06 24.25
C THR A 187 -3.66 2.87 23.94
N TYR A 188 -4.09 3.38 22.80
CA TYR A 188 -5.48 3.37 22.38
C TYR A 188 -5.61 2.79 20.98
N SER A 189 -6.66 2.00 20.73
CA SER A 189 -7.06 1.67 19.38
C SER A 189 -7.91 2.79 18.81
N VAL A 190 -7.65 3.14 17.54
CA VAL A 190 -8.43 4.11 16.78
C VAL A 190 -8.95 3.44 15.51
N TRP A 191 -10.22 3.63 15.22
CA TRP A 191 -10.89 3.09 14.03
C TRP A 191 -11.30 4.25 13.12
N ALA A 192 -10.90 4.17 11.86
CA ALA A 192 -11.36 5.08 10.80
C ALA A 192 -12.33 4.33 9.90
N THR A 193 -13.54 4.84 9.75
CA THR A 193 -14.61 4.22 8.95
C THR A 193 -15.08 5.16 7.86
N TYR A 194 -15.15 4.65 6.62
CA TYR A 194 -15.76 5.31 5.49
C TYR A 194 -16.56 4.30 4.65
N GLY A 195 -17.87 4.55 4.49
CA GLY A 195 -18.79 3.60 3.87
C GLY A 195 -18.86 2.29 4.68
N ASP A 196 -18.59 1.18 4.01
CA ASP A 196 -18.57 -0.17 4.58
C ASP A 196 -17.16 -0.62 5.05
N LYS A 197 -16.16 0.24 4.93
CA LYS A 197 -14.76 -0.07 5.25
C LYS A 197 -14.33 0.56 6.55
N THR A 198 -13.57 -0.19 7.33
CA THR A 198 -12.98 0.25 8.60
C THR A 198 -11.53 -0.20 8.68
N VAL A 199 -10.65 0.71 9.08
CA VAL A 199 -9.23 0.44 9.37
C VAL A 199 -8.97 0.75 10.84
N CYS A 200 -8.18 -0.10 11.50
CA CYS A 200 -7.77 0.07 12.90
C CYS A 200 -6.27 0.37 12.97
N ASN A 201 -5.93 1.38 13.77
CA ASN A 201 -4.55 1.73 14.10
C ASN A 201 -4.37 1.88 15.61
N THR A 202 -3.12 2.03 16.01
CA THR A 202 -2.70 2.28 17.39
C THR A 202 -2.27 3.74 17.58
N VAL A 203 -2.75 4.35 18.65
CA VAL A 203 -2.28 5.66 19.14
C VAL A 203 -1.56 5.43 20.45
N SER A 204 -0.24 5.64 20.47
CA SER A 204 0.60 5.52 21.66
C SER A 204 0.95 6.92 22.19
N ILE A 205 0.48 7.24 23.38
CA ILE A 205 0.71 8.54 24.03
C ILE A 205 1.67 8.34 25.20
N SER A 206 2.85 8.91 25.10
CA SER A 206 3.82 8.93 26.19
C SER A 206 3.59 10.13 27.10
N PRO A 207 3.82 10.02 28.41
CA PRO A 207 3.81 11.18 29.28
C PRO A 207 4.86 12.19 28.80
N MET A 208 4.55 13.47 28.92
CA MET A 208 5.53 14.53 28.70
C MET A 208 6.55 14.43 29.82
N VAL A 209 7.77 14.06 29.52
CA VAL A 209 8.85 13.99 30.52
C VAL A 209 9.31 15.38 30.80
N VAL A 210 9.22 15.78 32.10
CA VAL A 210 9.81 17.02 32.59
C VAL A 210 11.30 16.79 32.75
N SER A 211 12.12 17.49 31.98
CA SER A 211 13.56 17.53 32.18
C SER A 211 13.88 18.58 33.27
N MET A 212 14.55 18.13 34.30
CA MET A 212 15.09 19.02 35.32
C MET A 212 16.61 19.00 35.23
N VAL A 213 17.19 20.16 35.09
CA VAL A 213 18.64 20.31 35.29
C VAL A 213 18.89 20.53 36.79
N SER A 214 19.24 19.45 37.49
CA SER A 214 19.73 19.52 38.86
C SER A 214 21.21 19.19 38.89
N SER A 215 22.00 20.08 39.48
CA SER A 215 23.40 19.81 39.80
C SER A 215 23.61 20.10 41.30
N SER A 216 24.60 19.44 41.89
CA SER A 216 25.05 19.82 43.20
C SER A 216 25.54 21.25 43.14
N VAL A 217 24.91 22.14 43.89
CA VAL A 217 25.20 23.57 43.88
C VAL A 217 25.65 24.00 45.27
N ASN A 218 26.79 24.64 45.35
CA ASN A 218 27.22 25.37 46.57
C ASN A 218 26.62 26.75 46.48
N ILE A 219 25.67 27.06 47.37
CA ILE A 219 25.04 28.38 47.46
C ILE A 219 25.38 29.05 48.79
N GLN A 220 25.60 30.35 48.78
CA GLN A 220 25.75 31.13 50.00
C GLN A 220 24.37 31.39 50.59
N GLN A 221 24.34 31.56 51.94
CA GLN A 221 23.11 31.94 52.64
C GLN A 221 22.53 33.23 52.05
N GLY A 222 21.22 33.19 51.73
CA GLY A 222 20.52 34.34 51.13
C GLY A 222 20.49 34.35 49.60
N THR A 223 21.09 33.35 48.91
CA THR A 223 20.98 33.21 47.46
C THR A 223 19.80 32.31 47.08
N PHE A 224 19.40 32.38 45.81
CA PHE A 224 18.29 31.60 45.31
C PHE A 224 18.78 30.30 44.67
N TYR A 225 18.14 29.20 45.02
CA TYR A 225 18.24 27.96 44.25
C TYR A 225 17.28 28.05 43.03
N LYS A 226 17.79 27.83 41.81
CA LYS A 226 17.02 27.90 40.59
C LYS A 226 17.02 26.53 39.91
N VAL A 227 15.83 26.09 39.50
CA VAL A 227 15.64 24.86 38.72
C VAL A 227 14.84 25.20 37.47
N LYS A 228 15.34 24.84 36.31
CA LYS A 228 14.61 25.00 35.07
C LYS A 228 13.85 23.71 34.73
N PHE A 229 12.59 23.86 34.42
CA PHE A 229 11.72 22.77 33.94
C PHE A 229 11.41 22.96 32.46
N SER A 230 11.63 21.95 31.69
CA SER A 230 11.29 21.92 30.27
C SER A 230 10.59 20.61 29.89
N ASP A 231 9.78 20.66 28.83
CA ASP A 231 9.15 19.49 28.26
C ASP A 231 10.15 18.66 27.43
N ALA A 232 9.69 17.53 26.90
CA ALA A 232 10.50 16.64 26.07
C ALA A 232 10.96 17.29 24.75
N LEU A 233 10.34 18.40 24.34
CA LEU A 233 10.69 19.19 23.16
C LEU A 233 11.59 20.40 23.51
N SER A 234 12.07 20.46 24.77
CA SER A 234 12.88 21.55 25.32
C SER A 234 12.15 22.89 25.47
N ASN A 235 10.82 22.93 25.38
CA ASN A 235 10.06 24.14 25.68
C ASN A 235 10.00 24.38 27.21
N PRO A 236 10.04 25.65 27.68
CA PRO A 236 9.89 25.93 29.09
C PRO A 236 8.48 25.55 29.58
N ILE A 237 8.39 24.96 30.74
CA ILE A 237 7.11 24.69 31.43
C ILE A 237 6.75 25.93 32.25
N VAL A 238 5.79 26.70 31.73
CA VAL A 238 5.39 28.00 32.25
C VAL A 238 4.14 27.91 33.10
N GLY A 239 4.08 28.66 34.23
CA GLY A 239 2.89 28.79 35.05
C GLY A 239 2.46 27.51 35.78
N GLN A 240 3.36 26.52 35.91
CA GLN A 240 3.07 25.27 36.60
C GLN A 240 3.56 25.30 38.05
N GLU A 241 2.72 24.78 38.94
CA GLU A 241 3.13 24.60 40.33
C GLU A 241 4.09 23.39 40.41
N VAL A 242 5.25 23.62 41.04
CA VAL A 242 6.29 22.61 41.27
C VAL A 242 6.60 22.53 42.78
N GLY A 243 6.80 21.31 43.26
CA GLY A 243 7.21 21.05 44.64
C GLY A 243 8.73 20.91 44.75
N ILE A 244 9.36 21.67 45.64
CA ILE A 244 10.78 21.56 45.96
C ILE A 244 10.88 21.09 47.43
N LEU A 245 11.42 19.90 47.66
CA LEU A 245 11.58 19.33 48.98
C LEU A 245 12.99 19.63 49.53
N ILE A 246 13.08 20.33 50.62
CA ILE A 246 14.35 20.64 51.27
C ILE A 246 14.24 20.28 52.74
N ASN A 247 15.12 19.42 53.23
CA ASN A 247 15.17 19.01 54.62
C ASN A 247 13.81 18.59 55.22
N GLY A 248 13.02 17.82 54.41
CA GLY A 248 11.70 17.36 54.84
C GLY A 248 10.56 18.37 54.70
N ILE A 249 10.82 19.60 54.29
CA ILE A 249 9.84 20.67 54.12
C ILE A 249 9.57 20.84 52.60
N MET A 250 8.30 20.77 52.21
CA MET A 250 7.85 20.96 50.82
C MET A 250 7.55 22.44 50.58
N TYR A 251 8.21 23.00 49.56
CA TYR A 251 8.00 24.36 49.09
C TYR A 251 7.35 24.33 47.73
N HIS A 252 6.20 24.99 47.59
CA HIS A 252 5.49 25.12 46.32
C HIS A 252 5.89 26.44 45.65
N ARG A 253 6.21 26.35 44.37
CA ARG A 253 6.57 27.49 43.51
C ARG A 253 5.88 27.35 42.15
N VAL A 254 5.68 28.48 41.50
CA VAL A 254 5.11 28.52 40.14
C VAL A 254 6.23 28.93 39.19
N THR A 255 6.39 28.17 38.11
CA THR A 255 7.42 28.45 37.11
C THR A 255 7.11 29.73 36.34
N ASP A 256 8.16 30.51 36.05
CA ASP A 256 8.08 31.76 35.27
C ASP A 256 8.07 31.49 33.75
N GLU A 257 8.16 32.56 32.94
CA GLU A 257 8.16 32.49 31.45
C GLU A 257 9.36 31.73 30.89
N LEU A 258 10.42 31.49 31.64
CA LEU A 258 11.60 30.73 31.29
C LEU A 258 11.54 29.29 31.80
N GLY A 259 10.47 28.92 32.52
CA GLY A 259 10.30 27.62 33.17
C GLY A 259 11.13 27.47 34.45
N VAL A 260 11.54 28.56 35.12
CA VAL A 260 12.36 28.55 36.35
C VAL A 260 11.49 28.77 37.55
#